data_cef753faf22fc069dd67fd6598283294
#
_entry.id   cef753faf22fc069dd67fd6598283294
#
_cell.length_a   1.000
_cell.length_b   1.000
_cell.length_c   1.000
_cell.angle_alpha   90.00
_cell.angle_beta   90.00
_cell.angle_gamma   90.00
#
_symmetry.space_group_name_H-M   'P 1'
#
loop_
_entity.id
_entity.type
_entity.pdbx_description
1 polymer ?
#
loop_
_entity_poly.entity_id
_entity_poly.type
_entity_poly.pdbx_seq_one_letter_code
_entity_poly.pdbx_strand_id
1 'polypeptide(L)'
;MNTRLFLCLTATSIYLVLYGCINLGPDYERPGLGIETPQSFEFTPADTRSLVIEDRWWEIFGDREVNQYVEEALQNNWDIKQAAARVLEARARYVRVRADRLPAVGVSGLRDRRHVSGAANNDGIILDTYELTAPASYEVDLWSKLKKSSLAAWNDILQEEEARRTVAQAVVAETLSLYLGMEAVERRLQIAEQSIKAFRDSLQFVETRYRRGLTSILDVRQARRVLAQAETIVPQFEQELGIIQQQMSVLLGRYPETKAPRRQPEDYYKQLAPVPPGLPSDLLWQRPDLRAAEASLKSLNELVGVAKANRLPTITLTGSYGWSSADLNKLLRTENIVWNLTAGIVQPVFDAGRLKAGQRAAEARYQQGVTEYVQTVLDAFSEVERTLLTRELQLDRRTRELRFLEEARATQRVAENRYIRGLVIYLDVLNAQITRFQAEDSLVLVDLAIYRNRVALHRALGGGWGEPEPIEIKDDGVFFDFN
;
A
#
# COMPACT_ATOMS: atom_id res chain seq x y z
N MET A 1 -48.54 51.07 5.78
CA MET A 1 -47.55 50.94 4.68
C MET A 1 -46.39 50.04 5.04
N ASN A 2 -46.34 49.45 6.25
CA ASN A 2 -45.14 48.70 6.72
C ASN A 2 -45.22 47.15 6.69
N THR A 3 -46.44 46.59 6.60
CA THR A 3 -46.61 45.11 6.60
C THR A 3 -46.21 44.43 5.28
N ARG A 4 -46.44 45.09 4.14
CA ARG A 4 -46.04 44.56 2.82
C ARG A 4 -44.53 44.62 2.59
N LEU A 5 -43.84 45.62 3.15
CA LEU A 5 -42.39 45.74 3.08
C LEU A 5 -41.71 44.66 3.94
N PHE A 6 -42.26 44.32 5.10
CA PHE A 6 -41.81 43.28 5.99
C PHE A 6 -41.98 41.87 5.36
N LEU A 7 -43.12 41.61 4.70
CA LEU A 7 -43.38 40.37 3.97
C LEU A 7 -42.47 40.21 2.74
N CYS A 8 -42.16 41.28 2.02
CA CYS A 8 -41.22 41.23 0.91
C CYS A 8 -39.76 40.97 1.38
N LEU A 9 -39.36 41.60 2.49
CA LEU A 9 -38.02 41.37 3.07
C LEU A 9 -37.88 39.97 3.63
N THR A 10 -38.91 39.41 4.28
CA THR A 10 -38.88 38.03 4.75
C THR A 10 -38.93 37.01 3.61
N ALA A 11 -39.73 37.26 2.55
CA ALA A 11 -39.77 36.40 1.36
C ALA A 11 -38.44 36.43 0.59
N THR A 12 -37.78 37.58 0.47
CA THR A 12 -36.48 37.71 -0.18
C THR A 12 -35.37 37.05 0.65
N SER A 13 -35.43 37.14 1.97
CA SER A 13 -34.49 36.42 2.87
C SER A 13 -34.66 34.90 2.81
N ILE A 14 -35.91 34.41 2.74
CA ILE A 14 -36.21 32.97 2.57
C ILE A 14 -35.79 32.49 1.18
N TYR A 15 -35.96 33.31 0.14
CA TYR A 15 -35.51 32.98 -1.22
C TYR A 15 -33.96 32.91 -1.32
N LEU A 16 -33.24 33.79 -0.63
CA LEU A 16 -31.74 33.73 -0.54
C LEU A 16 -31.23 32.51 0.24
N VAL A 17 -31.98 32.02 1.22
CA VAL A 17 -31.65 30.82 1.98
C VAL A 17 -31.94 29.54 1.18
N LEU A 18 -32.90 29.57 0.24
CA LEU A 18 -33.27 28.45 -0.63
C LEU A 18 -32.34 28.30 -1.87
N TYR A 19 -31.63 29.34 -2.26
CA TYR A 19 -30.69 29.31 -3.40
C TYR A 19 -29.25 28.94 -3.03
N GLY A 20 -29.10 27.87 -2.31
CA GLY A 20 -27.82 27.12 -2.36
C GLY A 20 -26.82 27.50 -1.30
N CYS A 21 -26.38 26.49 -0.59
CA CYS A 21 -25.10 26.50 0.11
C CYS A 21 -24.02 27.09 -0.80
N ILE A 22 -23.44 28.23 -0.42
CA ILE A 22 -22.33 28.85 -1.16
C ILE A 22 -21.14 27.92 -1.04
N ASN A 23 -20.76 27.29 -2.14
CA ASN A 23 -19.57 26.43 -2.18
C ASN A 23 -18.32 27.30 -2.15
N LEU A 24 -17.66 27.39 -0.98
CA LEU A 24 -16.45 28.17 -0.78
C LEU A 24 -15.24 27.26 -0.86
N GLY A 25 -14.57 27.29 -1.97
CA GLY A 25 -13.33 26.53 -2.17
C GLY A 25 -13.08 26.32 -3.65
N PRO A 26 -11.85 26.00 -4.04
CA PRO A 26 -11.59 25.62 -5.41
C PRO A 26 -12.28 24.28 -5.70
N ASP A 27 -12.84 24.13 -6.90
CA ASP A 27 -13.19 22.83 -7.40
C ASP A 27 -11.91 22.06 -7.65
N TYR A 28 -11.94 20.75 -7.42
CA TYR A 28 -10.76 19.93 -7.65
C TYR A 28 -10.52 19.77 -9.14
N GLU A 29 -9.36 20.16 -9.59
CA GLU A 29 -8.83 19.84 -10.92
C GLU A 29 -7.54 19.05 -10.71
N ARG A 30 -7.37 17.97 -11.50
CA ARG A 30 -6.13 17.19 -11.44
C ARG A 30 -4.96 18.09 -11.83
N PRO A 31 -3.92 18.21 -10.97
CA PRO A 31 -2.80 19.08 -11.30
C PRO A 31 -2.06 18.58 -12.55
N GLY A 32 -1.66 19.51 -13.39
CA GLY A 32 -0.72 19.21 -14.47
C GLY A 32 0.62 18.74 -13.89
N LEU A 33 1.24 17.76 -14.51
CA LEU A 33 2.51 17.20 -14.03
C LEU A 33 3.68 18.19 -14.16
N GLY A 34 3.53 19.25 -14.97
CA GLY A 34 4.60 20.23 -15.21
C GLY A 34 5.79 19.68 -16.02
N ILE A 35 5.65 18.46 -16.53
CA ILE A 35 6.64 17.76 -17.34
C ILE A 35 5.97 17.25 -18.62
N GLU A 36 6.74 17.15 -19.70
CA GLU A 36 6.29 16.50 -20.92
C GLU A 36 6.28 14.98 -20.72
N THR A 37 5.09 14.37 -20.78
CA THR A 37 4.97 12.92 -20.74
C THR A 37 5.06 12.37 -22.17
N PRO A 38 5.96 11.39 -22.43
CA PRO A 38 6.06 10.77 -23.74
C PRO A 38 4.77 9.98 -24.07
N GLN A 39 4.50 9.80 -25.36
CA GLN A 39 3.33 9.03 -25.83
C GLN A 39 3.48 7.52 -25.61
N SER A 40 4.72 7.02 -25.45
CA SER A 40 5.04 5.62 -25.18
C SER A 40 6.28 5.53 -24.31
N PHE A 41 6.44 4.41 -23.59
CA PHE A 41 7.69 4.09 -22.90
C PHE A 41 8.82 3.82 -23.89
N GLU A 42 10.06 4.18 -23.54
CA GLU A 42 11.25 4.10 -24.42
C GLU A 42 11.55 2.65 -24.85
N PHE A 43 11.48 1.70 -23.91
CA PHE A 43 11.81 0.29 -24.16
C PHE A 43 10.56 -0.58 -24.39
N THR A 44 9.53 -0.01 -25.03
CA THR A 44 8.31 -0.73 -25.38
C THR A 44 8.59 -1.77 -26.48
N PRO A 45 8.26 -3.07 -26.29
CA PRO A 45 8.38 -4.08 -27.32
C PRO A 45 7.54 -3.72 -28.55
N ALA A 46 8.06 -3.95 -29.76
CA ALA A 46 7.45 -3.53 -31.03
C ALA A 46 6.06 -4.15 -31.33
N ASP A 47 5.69 -5.25 -30.65
CA ASP A 47 4.44 -6.00 -30.87
C ASP A 47 3.47 -5.81 -29.69
N THR A 48 3.19 -4.54 -29.36
CA THR A 48 2.34 -4.21 -28.20
C THR A 48 0.90 -3.91 -28.60
N ARG A 49 0.03 -4.92 -28.48
CA ARG A 49 -1.42 -4.70 -28.39
C ARG A 49 -1.77 -4.26 -26.96
N SER A 50 -2.78 -3.40 -26.83
CA SER A 50 -3.33 -3.03 -25.52
C SER A 50 -3.70 -4.31 -24.75
N LEU A 51 -3.05 -4.58 -23.64
CA LEU A 51 -3.40 -5.67 -22.75
C LEU A 51 -4.29 -5.16 -21.63
N VAL A 52 -5.39 -5.86 -21.43
CA VAL A 52 -6.06 -5.87 -20.13
C VAL A 52 -5.18 -6.74 -19.21
N ILE A 53 -4.61 -6.15 -18.17
CA ILE A 53 -3.87 -6.91 -17.16
C ILE A 53 -4.93 -7.69 -16.37
N GLU A 54 -4.85 -9.02 -16.41
CA GLU A 54 -5.78 -9.89 -15.69
C GLU A 54 -5.61 -9.73 -14.17
N ASP A 55 -6.69 -9.80 -13.40
CA ASP A 55 -6.67 -9.66 -11.94
C ASP A 55 -5.76 -10.69 -11.26
N ARG A 56 -5.61 -11.87 -11.86
CA ARG A 56 -4.76 -12.97 -11.38
C ARG A 56 -3.51 -13.14 -12.23
N TRP A 57 -2.82 -12.05 -12.55
CA TRP A 57 -1.66 -12.02 -13.45
C TRP A 57 -0.54 -13.02 -13.09
N TRP A 58 -0.44 -13.47 -11.83
CA TRP A 58 0.55 -14.46 -11.39
C TRP A 58 0.30 -15.86 -11.93
N GLU A 59 -0.89 -16.16 -12.45
CA GLU A 59 -1.20 -17.45 -13.08
C GLU A 59 -0.39 -17.71 -14.37
N ILE A 60 0.23 -16.66 -14.94
CA ILE A 60 1.14 -16.79 -16.09
C ILE A 60 2.34 -17.70 -15.83
N PHE A 61 2.75 -17.88 -14.56
CA PHE A 61 3.83 -18.79 -14.21
C PHE A 61 3.41 -20.26 -14.35
N GLY A 62 2.10 -20.55 -14.44
CA GLY A 62 1.54 -21.86 -14.71
C GLY A 62 1.81 -22.89 -13.61
N ASP A 63 2.12 -22.42 -12.40
CA ASP A 63 2.40 -23.25 -11.24
C ASP A 63 1.25 -23.20 -10.23
N ARG A 64 0.74 -24.38 -9.87
CA ARG A 64 -0.36 -24.56 -8.94
C ARG A 64 0.03 -24.18 -7.49
N GLU A 65 1.26 -24.46 -7.12
CA GLU A 65 1.79 -24.17 -5.78
C GLU A 65 1.94 -22.66 -5.57
N VAL A 66 2.41 -21.94 -6.58
CA VAL A 66 2.44 -20.47 -6.60
C VAL A 66 1.05 -19.88 -6.33
N ASN A 67 0.03 -20.37 -7.04
CA ASN A 67 -1.33 -19.86 -6.88
C ASN A 67 -1.84 -20.07 -5.45
N GLN A 68 -1.56 -21.24 -4.86
CA GLN A 68 -1.93 -21.54 -3.47
C GLN A 68 -1.23 -20.61 -2.47
N TYR A 69 0.07 -20.36 -2.64
CA TYR A 69 0.80 -19.44 -1.77
C TYR A 69 0.29 -18.00 -1.88
N VAL A 70 -0.02 -17.53 -3.09
CA VAL A 70 -0.58 -16.18 -3.28
C VAL A 70 -1.96 -16.05 -2.65
N GLU A 71 -2.85 -17.03 -2.88
CA GLU A 71 -4.20 -17.02 -2.28
C GLU A 71 -4.13 -17.03 -0.74
N GLU A 72 -3.25 -17.86 -0.19
CA GLU A 72 -3.07 -17.92 1.26
C GLU A 72 -2.47 -16.63 1.82
N ALA A 73 -1.49 -16.02 1.14
CA ALA A 73 -0.93 -14.73 1.53
C ALA A 73 -2.00 -13.64 1.53
N LEU A 74 -2.83 -13.55 0.49
CA LEU A 74 -3.92 -12.58 0.41
C LEU A 74 -4.94 -12.73 1.54
N GLN A 75 -5.19 -13.95 2.01
CA GLN A 75 -6.15 -14.22 3.09
C GLN A 75 -5.57 -13.99 4.49
N ASN A 76 -4.30 -14.37 4.70
CA ASN A 76 -3.73 -14.51 6.04
C ASN A 76 -2.68 -13.47 6.41
N ASN A 77 -2.12 -12.74 5.43
CA ASN A 77 -1.06 -11.78 5.67
C ASN A 77 -1.48 -10.68 6.65
N TRP A 78 -0.63 -10.39 7.63
CA TRP A 78 -0.94 -9.43 8.70
C TRP A 78 -0.88 -7.97 8.25
N ASP A 79 -0.07 -7.63 7.24
CA ASP A 79 0.00 -6.27 6.71
C ASP A 79 -1.28 -5.93 5.94
N ILE A 80 -1.85 -6.90 5.19
CA ILE A 80 -3.15 -6.74 4.54
C ILE A 80 -4.27 -6.56 5.58
N LYS A 81 -4.26 -7.36 6.67
CA LYS A 81 -5.23 -7.21 7.78
C LYS A 81 -5.09 -5.86 8.48
N GLN A 82 -3.86 -5.38 8.68
CA GLN A 82 -3.62 -4.05 9.24
C GLN A 82 -4.15 -2.95 8.31
N ALA A 83 -3.89 -3.04 7.00
CA ALA A 83 -4.41 -2.09 6.03
C ALA A 83 -5.95 -2.10 5.98
N ALA A 84 -6.59 -3.28 6.08
CA ALA A 84 -8.05 -3.37 6.20
C ALA A 84 -8.58 -2.69 7.48
N ALA A 85 -7.88 -2.82 8.60
CA ALA A 85 -8.26 -2.12 9.84
C ALA A 85 -8.16 -0.59 9.71
N ARG A 86 -7.18 -0.06 8.94
CA ARG A 86 -7.10 1.39 8.64
C ARG A 86 -8.30 1.88 7.83
N VAL A 87 -8.78 1.08 6.88
CA VAL A 87 -10.01 1.40 6.14
C VAL A 87 -11.21 1.49 7.10
N LEU A 88 -11.34 0.54 8.05
CA LEU A 88 -12.41 0.58 9.07
C LEU A 88 -12.30 1.83 9.96
N GLU A 89 -11.09 2.21 10.37
CA GLU A 89 -10.85 3.45 11.11
C GLU A 89 -11.28 4.68 10.30
N ALA A 90 -10.89 4.77 9.03
CA ALA A 90 -11.29 5.87 8.15
C ALA A 90 -12.81 5.97 7.99
N ARG A 91 -13.50 4.82 7.83
CA ARG A 91 -14.97 4.75 7.79
C ARG A 91 -15.60 5.26 9.09
N ALA A 92 -15.12 4.83 10.25
CA ALA A 92 -15.61 5.32 11.53
C ALA A 92 -15.36 6.84 11.71
N ARG A 93 -14.22 7.34 11.26
CA ARG A 93 -13.92 8.78 11.24
C ARG A 93 -14.86 9.55 10.32
N TYR A 94 -15.17 9.03 9.15
CA TYR A 94 -16.16 9.62 8.24
C TYR A 94 -17.54 9.72 8.90
N VAL A 95 -18.02 8.63 9.52
CA VAL A 95 -19.32 8.63 10.24
C VAL A 95 -19.35 9.72 11.31
N ARG A 96 -18.28 9.84 12.10
CA ARG A 96 -18.14 10.89 13.13
C ARG A 96 -18.20 12.29 12.52
N VAL A 97 -17.46 12.57 11.46
CA VAL A 97 -17.43 13.89 10.80
C VAL A 97 -18.76 14.18 10.10
N ARG A 98 -19.41 13.17 9.49
CA ARG A 98 -20.73 13.29 8.89
C ARG A 98 -21.80 13.61 9.93
N ALA A 99 -21.68 13.07 11.15
CA ALA A 99 -22.62 13.34 12.25
C ALA A 99 -22.68 14.82 12.64
N ASP A 100 -21.59 15.58 12.48
CA ASP A 100 -21.57 17.03 12.74
C ASP A 100 -22.54 17.82 11.83
N ARG A 101 -23.02 17.22 10.73
CA ARG A 101 -24.06 17.78 9.84
C ARG A 101 -25.48 17.59 10.36
N LEU A 102 -25.68 16.89 11.45
CA LEU A 102 -26.96 16.61 12.09
C LEU A 102 -27.03 17.29 13.45
N PRO A 103 -28.21 17.59 13.96
CA PRO A 103 -28.37 18.12 15.31
C PRO A 103 -27.85 17.13 16.36
N ALA A 104 -27.05 17.62 17.30
CA ALA A 104 -26.66 16.85 18.48
C ALA A 104 -27.71 17.06 19.57
N VAL A 105 -28.26 15.97 20.12
CA VAL A 105 -29.25 15.98 21.21
C VAL A 105 -28.67 15.18 22.37
N GLY A 106 -28.77 15.74 23.58
CA GLY A 106 -28.32 15.11 24.80
C GLY A 106 -29.40 15.13 25.88
N VAL A 107 -29.10 14.50 27.03
CA VAL A 107 -29.87 14.66 28.26
C VAL A 107 -28.92 15.17 29.34
N SER A 108 -29.33 16.20 30.06
CA SER A 108 -28.57 16.85 31.12
C SER A 108 -29.36 16.89 32.40
N GLY A 109 -28.79 16.39 33.50
CA GLY A 109 -29.30 16.55 34.86
C GLY A 109 -28.37 17.49 35.65
N LEU A 110 -28.91 18.53 36.28
CA LEU A 110 -28.14 19.45 37.09
C LEU A 110 -28.78 19.59 38.46
N ARG A 111 -27.94 19.59 39.51
CA ARG A 111 -28.28 20.15 40.81
C ARG A 111 -27.31 21.30 41.10
N ASP A 112 -27.82 22.48 41.22
CA ASP A 112 -27.07 23.69 41.61
C ASP A 112 -27.54 24.16 42.98
N ARG A 113 -26.64 24.32 43.93
CA ARG A 113 -26.88 24.88 45.25
C ARG A 113 -25.90 26.01 45.48
N ARG A 114 -26.39 27.22 45.47
CA ARG A 114 -25.54 28.40 45.66
C ARG A 114 -26.06 29.29 46.76
N HIS A 115 -25.16 29.88 47.51
CA HIS A 115 -25.42 30.94 48.44
C HIS A 115 -25.16 32.29 47.76
N VAL A 116 -26.17 33.09 47.61
CA VAL A 116 -26.07 34.48 47.09
C VAL A 116 -26.03 35.40 48.26
N SER A 117 -24.93 36.10 48.46
CA SER A 117 -24.78 37.11 49.53
C SER A 117 -25.72 38.28 49.29
N GLY A 118 -26.49 38.65 50.30
CA GLY A 118 -27.35 39.87 50.26
C GLY A 118 -26.50 41.14 50.28
N ALA A 119 -27.02 42.24 49.73
CA ALA A 119 -26.41 43.54 49.93
C ALA A 119 -26.46 43.92 51.41
N ALA A 120 -25.53 44.69 51.89
CA ALA A 120 -25.02 45.06 53.19
C ALA A 120 -25.90 44.91 54.48
N ASN A 121 -27.15 44.46 54.46
CA ASN A 121 -27.99 44.28 55.67
C ASN A 121 -28.93 43.05 55.59
N ASN A 122 -28.72 42.09 54.69
CA ASN A 122 -29.53 40.87 54.62
C ASN A 122 -28.68 39.60 54.65
N ASP A 123 -29.08 38.62 55.46
CA ASP A 123 -28.54 37.26 55.40
C ASP A 123 -28.71 36.73 53.95
N GLY A 124 -27.65 36.17 53.37
CA GLY A 124 -27.69 35.65 52.00
C GLY A 124 -28.75 34.57 51.81
N ILE A 125 -29.20 34.42 50.60
CA ILE A 125 -30.21 33.44 50.22
C ILE A 125 -29.56 32.17 49.65
N ILE A 126 -29.91 31.00 50.11
CA ILE A 126 -29.54 29.73 49.48
C ILE A 126 -30.58 29.42 48.41
N LEU A 127 -30.10 29.30 47.17
CA LEU A 127 -30.90 28.85 46.04
C LEU A 127 -30.55 27.41 45.72
N ASP A 128 -31.53 26.53 45.74
CA ASP A 128 -31.42 25.17 45.20
C ASP A 128 -32.13 25.17 43.83
N THR A 129 -31.49 24.56 42.84
CA THR A 129 -32.11 24.36 41.51
C THR A 129 -31.82 22.92 41.07
N TYR A 130 -32.88 22.24 40.71
CA TYR A 130 -32.82 20.92 40.06
C TYR A 130 -33.30 21.08 38.63
N GLU A 131 -32.54 20.58 37.68
CA GLU A 131 -32.89 20.64 36.27
C GLU A 131 -32.73 19.25 35.63
N LEU A 132 -33.69 18.92 34.74
CA LEU A 132 -33.60 17.77 33.83
C LEU A 132 -34.01 18.28 32.45
N THR A 133 -33.05 18.40 31.54
CA THR A 133 -33.29 19.01 30.23
C THR A 133 -32.70 18.13 29.11
N ALA A 134 -33.29 18.26 27.93
CA ALA A 134 -32.78 17.73 26.69
C ALA A 134 -32.24 18.91 25.82
N PRO A 135 -30.92 19.23 25.92
CA PRO A 135 -30.32 20.24 25.05
C PRO A 135 -30.14 19.68 23.64
N ALA A 136 -30.36 20.54 22.66
CA ALA A 136 -30.07 20.30 21.25
C ALA A 136 -29.20 21.42 20.68
N SER A 137 -28.27 21.08 19.81
CA SER A 137 -27.39 22.05 19.12
C SER A 137 -27.20 21.63 17.67
N TYR A 138 -27.25 22.60 16.77
CA TYR A 138 -27.07 22.43 15.33
C TYR A 138 -26.34 23.62 14.72
N GLU A 139 -25.24 23.34 13.98
CA GLU A 139 -24.58 24.35 13.15
C GLU A 139 -25.18 24.34 11.75
N VAL A 140 -25.69 25.48 11.29
CA VAL A 140 -26.25 25.62 9.95
C VAL A 140 -25.09 25.75 8.95
N ASP A 141 -24.96 24.77 8.04
CA ASP A 141 -23.84 24.69 7.08
C ASP A 141 -24.08 25.61 5.85
N LEU A 142 -24.20 26.92 6.07
CA LEU A 142 -24.43 27.88 5.00
C LEU A 142 -23.25 28.00 4.03
N TRP A 143 -22.03 27.79 4.52
CA TRP A 143 -20.78 27.92 3.78
C TRP A 143 -20.19 26.61 3.32
N SER A 144 -20.94 25.53 3.44
CA SER A 144 -20.52 24.16 3.11
C SER A 144 -19.28 23.68 3.90
N LYS A 145 -19.00 24.23 5.09
CA LYS A 145 -17.90 23.80 5.94
C LYS A 145 -18.02 22.35 6.35
N LEU A 146 -19.19 21.96 6.89
CA LEU A 146 -19.44 20.61 7.37
C LEU A 146 -19.53 19.61 6.20
N LYS A 147 -20.16 20.04 5.08
CA LYS A 147 -20.17 19.25 3.84
C LYS A 147 -18.77 18.96 3.35
N LYS A 148 -17.90 19.97 3.23
CA LYS A 148 -16.51 19.81 2.77
C LYS A 148 -15.67 18.99 3.73
N SER A 149 -15.85 19.15 5.05
CA SER A 149 -15.20 18.29 6.04
C SER A 149 -15.61 16.83 5.86
N SER A 150 -16.89 16.56 5.59
CA SER A 150 -17.38 15.21 5.29
C SER A 150 -16.82 14.66 3.97
N LEU A 151 -16.70 15.49 2.92
CA LEU A 151 -16.09 15.09 1.65
C LEU A 151 -14.60 14.81 1.78
N ALA A 152 -13.87 15.57 2.60
CA ALA A 152 -12.48 15.30 2.93
C ALA A 152 -12.35 13.91 3.58
N ALA A 153 -13.13 13.64 4.62
CA ALA A 153 -13.12 12.34 5.29
C ALA A 153 -13.56 11.17 4.37
N TRP A 154 -14.43 11.43 3.38
CA TRP A 154 -14.78 10.46 2.34
C TRP A 154 -13.57 10.13 1.45
N ASN A 155 -12.84 11.15 0.99
CA ASN A 155 -11.63 10.95 0.20
C ASN A 155 -10.53 10.24 1.00
N ASP A 156 -10.47 10.42 2.33
CA ASP A 156 -9.58 9.66 3.21
C ASP A 156 -9.92 8.14 3.20
N ILE A 157 -11.21 7.76 3.11
CA ILE A 157 -11.61 6.35 2.93
C ILE A 157 -11.09 5.81 1.60
N LEU A 158 -11.24 6.57 0.51
CA LEU A 158 -10.76 6.16 -0.81
C LEU A 158 -9.24 5.99 -0.82
N GLN A 159 -8.52 6.91 -0.17
CA GLN A 159 -7.07 6.81 0.01
C GLN A 159 -6.66 5.52 0.72
N GLU A 160 -7.29 5.19 1.85
CA GLU A 160 -6.95 3.99 2.63
C GLU A 160 -7.33 2.69 1.90
N GLU A 161 -8.43 2.69 1.13
CA GLU A 161 -8.82 1.53 0.32
C GLU A 161 -7.79 1.26 -0.80
N GLU A 162 -7.30 2.30 -1.49
CA GLU A 162 -6.28 2.16 -2.51
C GLU A 162 -4.91 1.82 -1.90
N ALA A 163 -4.59 2.37 -0.71
CA ALA A 163 -3.40 1.98 0.05
C ALA A 163 -3.44 0.48 0.44
N ARG A 164 -4.60 -0.06 0.84
CA ARG A 164 -4.79 -1.50 1.09
C ARG A 164 -4.51 -2.34 -0.15
N ARG A 165 -4.94 -1.89 -1.33
CA ARG A 165 -4.64 -2.57 -2.61
C ARG A 165 -3.16 -2.55 -2.93
N THR A 166 -2.49 -1.41 -2.68
CA THR A 166 -1.03 -1.28 -2.84
C THR A 166 -0.28 -2.28 -1.95
N VAL A 167 -0.70 -2.44 -0.69
CA VAL A 167 -0.14 -3.46 0.22
C VAL A 167 -0.38 -4.87 -0.31
N ALA A 168 -1.59 -5.18 -0.78
CA ALA A 168 -1.90 -6.50 -1.35
C ALA A 168 -1.03 -6.81 -2.58
N GLN A 169 -0.81 -5.85 -3.49
CA GLN A 169 0.12 -5.99 -4.62
C GLN A 169 1.55 -6.28 -4.18
N ALA A 170 2.03 -5.56 -3.16
CA ALA A 170 3.37 -5.77 -2.62
C ALA A 170 3.52 -7.18 -2.03
N VAL A 171 2.51 -7.66 -1.29
CA VAL A 171 2.48 -9.01 -0.71
C VAL A 171 2.47 -10.07 -1.82
N VAL A 172 1.67 -9.92 -2.88
CA VAL A 172 1.69 -10.84 -4.04
C VAL A 172 3.06 -10.87 -4.70
N ALA A 173 3.64 -9.70 -4.97
CA ALA A 173 4.96 -9.61 -5.61
C ALA A 173 6.07 -10.23 -4.75
N GLU A 174 6.03 -10.03 -3.43
CA GLU A 174 6.99 -10.63 -2.49
C GLU A 174 6.81 -12.15 -2.40
N THR A 175 5.56 -12.65 -2.33
CA THR A 175 5.26 -14.10 -2.35
C THR A 175 5.87 -14.77 -3.57
N LEU A 176 5.67 -14.17 -4.75
CA LEU A 176 6.27 -14.67 -6.00
C LEU A 176 7.79 -14.60 -5.98
N SER A 177 8.37 -13.50 -5.49
CA SER A 177 9.81 -13.30 -5.42
C SER A 177 10.50 -14.33 -4.51
N LEU A 178 9.87 -14.64 -3.36
CA LEU A 178 10.34 -15.67 -2.43
C LEU A 178 10.19 -17.07 -3.04
N TYR A 179 9.04 -17.37 -3.66
CA TYR A 179 8.81 -18.66 -4.30
C TYR A 179 9.85 -18.95 -5.40
N LEU A 180 10.03 -18.02 -6.34
CA LEU A 180 11.03 -18.11 -7.40
C LEU A 180 12.45 -18.18 -6.84
N GLY A 181 12.70 -17.48 -5.71
CA GLY A 181 13.94 -17.58 -4.97
C GLY A 181 14.19 -18.98 -4.42
N MET A 182 13.17 -19.63 -3.83
CA MET A 182 13.28 -21.02 -3.36
C MET A 182 13.63 -21.97 -4.50
N GLU A 183 12.91 -21.90 -5.63
CA GLU A 183 13.20 -22.73 -6.81
C GLU A 183 14.63 -22.58 -7.31
N ALA A 184 15.11 -21.34 -7.39
CA ALA A 184 16.48 -21.06 -7.83
C ALA A 184 17.51 -21.64 -6.87
N VAL A 185 17.34 -21.49 -5.54
CA VAL A 185 18.27 -22.04 -4.55
C VAL A 185 18.23 -23.57 -4.55
N GLU A 186 17.06 -24.18 -4.67
CA GLU A 186 16.91 -25.64 -4.81
C GLU A 186 17.63 -26.15 -6.06
N ARG A 187 17.55 -25.42 -7.18
CA ARG A 187 18.30 -25.78 -8.40
C ARG A 187 19.79 -25.63 -8.22
N ARG A 188 20.25 -24.58 -7.59
CA ARG A 188 21.67 -24.35 -7.27
C ARG A 188 22.20 -25.41 -6.32
N LEU A 189 21.43 -25.86 -5.35
CA LEU A 189 21.77 -26.98 -4.46
C LEU A 189 21.98 -28.27 -5.25
N GLN A 190 21.10 -28.60 -6.19
CA GLN A 190 21.28 -29.77 -7.07
C GLN A 190 22.53 -29.68 -7.93
N ILE A 191 22.83 -28.49 -8.49
CA ILE A 191 24.07 -28.27 -9.25
C ILE A 191 25.30 -28.48 -8.34
N ALA A 192 25.26 -27.97 -7.10
CA ALA A 192 26.34 -28.17 -6.13
C ALA A 192 26.53 -29.67 -5.78
N GLU A 193 25.47 -30.42 -5.53
CA GLU A 193 25.53 -31.87 -5.28
C GLU A 193 26.08 -32.63 -6.48
N GLN A 194 25.66 -32.27 -7.70
CA GLN A 194 26.21 -32.85 -8.93
C GLN A 194 27.70 -32.53 -9.10
N SER A 195 28.14 -31.32 -8.75
CA SER A 195 29.54 -30.91 -8.81
C SER A 195 30.40 -31.69 -7.80
N ILE A 196 29.92 -31.85 -6.56
CA ILE A 196 30.59 -32.64 -5.51
C ILE A 196 30.75 -34.08 -5.97
N LYS A 197 29.70 -34.68 -6.54
CA LYS A 197 29.80 -36.04 -7.11
C LYS A 197 30.87 -36.13 -8.20
N ALA A 198 30.87 -35.20 -9.15
CA ALA A 198 31.83 -35.14 -10.24
C ALA A 198 33.27 -34.95 -9.73
N PHE A 199 33.50 -34.08 -8.74
CA PHE A 199 34.81 -33.88 -8.14
C PHE A 199 35.26 -35.09 -7.31
N ARG A 200 34.35 -35.80 -6.66
CA ARG A 200 34.67 -37.05 -5.94
C ARG A 200 35.09 -38.17 -6.90
N ASP A 201 34.36 -38.33 -8.01
CA ASP A 201 34.69 -39.28 -9.05
C ASP A 201 36.05 -38.92 -9.70
N SER A 202 36.32 -37.65 -9.94
CA SER A 202 37.58 -37.13 -10.45
C SER A 202 38.75 -37.39 -9.49
N LEU A 203 38.57 -37.16 -8.18
CA LEU A 203 39.56 -37.47 -7.14
C LEU A 203 39.89 -38.96 -7.14
N GLN A 204 38.90 -39.84 -7.15
CA GLN A 204 39.10 -41.29 -7.17
C GLN A 204 39.89 -41.72 -8.41
N PHE A 205 39.61 -41.13 -9.56
CA PHE A 205 40.34 -41.38 -10.79
C PHE A 205 41.81 -40.96 -10.67
N VAL A 206 42.10 -39.75 -10.17
CA VAL A 206 43.48 -39.24 -10.00
C VAL A 206 44.23 -40.02 -8.94
N GLU A 207 43.60 -40.40 -7.81
CA GLU A 207 44.25 -41.26 -6.79
C GLU A 207 44.63 -42.63 -7.35
N THR A 208 43.82 -43.19 -8.25
CA THR A 208 44.13 -44.46 -8.92
C THR A 208 45.33 -44.33 -9.86
N ARG A 209 45.41 -43.22 -10.62
CA ARG A 209 46.56 -42.90 -11.47
C ARG A 209 47.86 -42.71 -10.65
N TYR A 210 47.73 -41.98 -9.51
CA TYR A 210 48.90 -41.78 -8.60
C TYR A 210 49.45 -43.10 -8.04
N ARG A 211 48.58 -43.98 -7.57
CA ARG A 211 48.96 -45.29 -7.10
C ARG A 211 49.72 -46.14 -8.17
N ARG A 212 49.42 -45.86 -9.45
CA ARG A 212 50.10 -46.50 -10.61
C ARG A 212 51.36 -45.73 -11.08
N GLY A 213 51.76 -44.65 -10.41
CA GLY A 213 52.85 -43.79 -10.79
C GLY A 213 52.62 -42.91 -12.03
N LEU A 214 51.38 -42.74 -12.48
CA LEU A 214 51.02 -42.05 -13.73
C LEU A 214 50.73 -40.58 -13.54
N THR A 215 50.69 -40.04 -12.30
CA THR A 215 50.44 -38.64 -11.98
C THR A 215 51.15 -38.26 -10.67
N SER A 216 51.17 -36.93 -10.35
CA SER A 216 51.89 -36.42 -9.19
C SER A 216 51.00 -36.36 -7.94
N ILE A 217 51.62 -36.32 -6.75
CA ILE A 217 50.93 -36.06 -5.49
C ILE A 217 50.26 -34.66 -5.50
N LEU A 218 50.79 -33.72 -6.28
CA LEU A 218 50.21 -32.40 -6.45
C LEU A 218 48.80 -32.48 -7.04
N ASP A 219 48.59 -33.32 -8.06
CA ASP A 219 47.29 -33.52 -8.70
C ASP A 219 46.25 -34.07 -7.71
N VAL A 220 46.65 -35.03 -6.87
CA VAL A 220 45.79 -35.56 -5.78
C VAL A 220 45.41 -34.45 -4.78
N ARG A 221 46.39 -33.62 -4.38
CA ARG A 221 46.16 -32.52 -3.45
C ARG A 221 45.23 -31.45 -4.04
N GLN A 222 45.39 -31.14 -5.33
CA GLN A 222 44.49 -30.23 -6.04
C GLN A 222 43.06 -30.77 -6.12
N ALA A 223 42.86 -32.04 -6.44
CA ALA A 223 41.57 -32.70 -6.47
C ALA A 223 40.88 -32.66 -5.10
N ARG A 224 41.59 -32.99 -4.04
CA ARG A 224 41.08 -32.94 -2.66
C ARG A 224 40.69 -31.52 -2.25
N ARG A 225 41.50 -30.51 -2.59
CA ARG A 225 41.22 -29.10 -2.32
C ARG A 225 39.93 -28.65 -2.99
N VAL A 226 39.74 -28.98 -4.27
CA VAL A 226 38.53 -28.57 -5.02
C VAL A 226 37.30 -29.28 -4.50
N LEU A 227 37.40 -30.58 -4.18
CA LEU A 227 36.28 -31.29 -3.55
C LEU A 227 35.89 -30.66 -2.20
N ALA A 228 36.88 -30.44 -1.31
CA ALA A 228 36.63 -29.83 -0.02
C ALA A 228 35.99 -28.41 -0.16
N GLN A 229 36.43 -27.62 -1.14
CA GLN A 229 35.85 -26.32 -1.45
C GLN A 229 34.39 -26.45 -1.93
N ALA A 230 34.10 -27.41 -2.82
CA ALA A 230 32.72 -27.62 -3.30
C ALA A 230 31.77 -28.07 -2.16
N GLU A 231 32.25 -28.88 -1.23
CA GLU A 231 31.48 -29.35 -0.08
C GLU A 231 31.07 -28.18 0.88
N THR A 232 31.77 -27.04 0.88
CA THR A 232 31.39 -25.87 1.70
C THR A 232 30.19 -25.11 1.16
N ILE A 233 29.80 -25.33 -0.11
CA ILE A 233 28.73 -24.60 -0.77
C ILE A 233 27.35 -25.13 -0.36
N VAL A 234 27.24 -26.45 -0.10
CA VAL A 234 25.93 -27.07 0.25
C VAL A 234 25.32 -26.46 1.52
N PRO A 235 26.02 -26.39 2.67
CA PRO A 235 25.46 -25.75 3.88
C PRO A 235 25.06 -24.29 3.66
N GLN A 236 25.76 -23.57 2.79
CA GLN A 236 25.41 -22.18 2.44
C GLN A 236 24.07 -22.12 1.72
N PHE A 237 23.80 -22.97 0.74
CA PHE A 237 22.53 -23.02 0.03
C PHE A 237 21.40 -23.55 0.89
N GLU A 238 21.66 -24.53 1.77
CA GLU A 238 20.68 -25.02 2.75
C GLU A 238 20.26 -23.89 3.72
N GLN A 239 21.21 -23.09 4.18
CA GLN A 239 20.92 -21.91 5.01
C GLN A 239 20.09 -20.87 4.23
N GLU A 240 20.48 -20.54 3.00
CA GLU A 240 19.75 -19.58 2.15
C GLU A 240 18.30 -20.05 1.93
N LEU A 241 18.11 -21.33 1.59
CA LEU A 241 16.79 -21.93 1.41
C LEU A 241 15.95 -21.86 2.70
N GLY A 242 16.55 -22.24 3.84
CA GLY A 242 15.86 -22.20 5.12
C GLY A 242 15.39 -20.78 5.49
N ILE A 243 16.22 -19.77 5.24
CA ILE A 243 15.87 -18.37 5.47
C ILE A 243 14.67 -17.95 4.59
N ILE A 244 14.72 -18.27 3.30
CA ILE A 244 13.63 -17.92 2.36
C ILE A 244 12.32 -18.63 2.75
N GLN A 245 12.39 -19.91 3.17
CA GLN A 245 11.22 -20.65 3.64
C GLN A 245 10.61 -20.07 4.92
N GLN A 246 11.43 -19.59 5.85
CA GLN A 246 10.96 -18.90 7.07
C GLN A 246 10.32 -17.55 6.71
N GLN A 247 10.90 -16.79 5.79
CA GLN A 247 10.32 -15.54 5.29
C GLN A 247 8.97 -15.79 4.62
N MET A 248 8.86 -16.83 3.79
CA MET A 248 7.60 -17.26 3.19
C MET A 248 6.56 -17.61 4.26
N SER A 249 6.92 -18.37 5.29
CA SER A 249 6.01 -18.73 6.38
C SER A 249 5.45 -17.49 7.08
N VAL A 250 6.29 -16.50 7.38
CA VAL A 250 5.86 -15.22 7.99
C VAL A 250 4.92 -14.45 7.06
N LEU A 251 5.24 -14.40 5.76
CA LEU A 251 4.41 -13.72 4.77
C LEU A 251 3.02 -14.35 4.64
N LEU A 252 2.94 -15.68 4.79
CA LEU A 252 1.69 -16.46 4.82
C LEU A 252 0.94 -16.38 6.16
N GLY A 253 1.47 -15.66 7.15
CA GLY A 253 0.88 -15.54 8.49
C GLY A 253 1.05 -16.78 9.36
N ARG A 254 2.03 -17.66 9.04
CA ARG A 254 2.32 -18.91 9.75
C ARG A 254 3.54 -18.76 10.67
N TYR A 255 3.68 -19.72 11.60
CA TYR A 255 4.93 -19.88 12.34
C TYR A 255 6.08 -20.26 11.38
N PRO A 256 7.31 -19.71 11.55
CA PRO A 256 8.45 -20.00 10.67
C PRO A 256 8.79 -21.49 10.67
N GLU A 257 8.74 -22.11 9.50
CA GLU A 257 9.02 -23.52 9.27
C GLU A 257 10.01 -23.67 8.11
N THR A 258 10.78 -24.76 8.14
CA THR A 258 11.64 -25.20 7.04
C THR A 258 11.20 -26.55 6.54
N LYS A 259 11.34 -26.76 5.23
CA LYS A 259 11.01 -28.03 4.55
C LYS A 259 12.23 -28.56 3.81
N ALA A 260 12.25 -29.87 3.57
CA ALA A 260 13.26 -30.47 2.72
C ALA A 260 13.25 -29.83 1.32
N PRO A 261 14.42 -29.66 0.68
CA PRO A 261 14.51 -29.11 -0.66
C PRO A 261 13.79 -30.00 -1.68
N ARG A 262 13.08 -29.36 -2.61
CA ARG A 262 12.42 -30.05 -3.73
C ARG A 262 13.41 -30.32 -4.83
N ARG A 263 13.11 -31.27 -5.70
CA ARG A 263 13.88 -31.46 -6.94
C ARG A 263 13.27 -30.64 -8.06
N GLN A 264 14.03 -29.70 -8.59
CA GLN A 264 13.64 -28.88 -9.72
C GLN A 264 14.03 -29.54 -11.05
N PRO A 265 13.17 -29.50 -12.08
CA PRO A 265 13.52 -29.99 -13.41
C PRO A 265 14.63 -29.14 -14.04
N GLU A 266 15.39 -29.73 -15.00
CA GLU A 266 16.48 -29.00 -15.67
C GLU A 266 15.95 -27.83 -16.52
N ASP A 267 14.74 -27.97 -17.07
CA ASP A 267 14.03 -27.02 -17.91
C ASP A 267 13.01 -26.18 -17.13
N TYR A 268 13.26 -25.91 -15.82
CA TYR A 268 12.35 -25.13 -14.99
C TYR A 268 12.08 -23.71 -15.53
N TYR A 269 13.05 -23.13 -16.26
CA TYR A 269 12.87 -21.84 -16.88
C TYR A 269 12.04 -21.92 -18.15
N LYS A 270 10.90 -21.21 -18.14
CA LYS A 270 10.04 -21.02 -19.31
C LYS A 270 10.08 -19.57 -19.76
N GLN A 271 10.32 -19.34 -21.05
CA GLN A 271 10.26 -17.97 -21.58
C GLN A 271 8.81 -17.50 -21.61
N LEU A 272 8.54 -16.47 -20.81
CA LEU A 272 7.20 -15.85 -20.74
C LEU A 272 7.00 -14.88 -21.90
N ALA A 273 5.76 -14.83 -22.43
CA ALA A 273 5.39 -13.85 -23.46
C ALA A 273 5.64 -12.40 -22.97
N PRO A 274 6.01 -11.45 -23.84
CA PRO A 274 6.18 -10.06 -23.44
C PRO A 274 4.87 -9.50 -22.88
N VAL A 275 4.97 -8.59 -21.89
CA VAL A 275 3.83 -7.79 -21.39
C VAL A 275 3.86 -6.48 -22.11
N PRO A 276 2.78 -6.08 -22.79
CA PRO A 276 2.68 -4.71 -23.31
C PRO A 276 2.54 -3.73 -22.13
N PRO A 277 3.37 -2.70 -22.06
CA PRO A 277 3.34 -1.77 -20.92
C PRO A 277 2.18 -0.77 -20.95
N GLY A 278 1.36 -0.71 -22.03
CA GLY A 278 0.33 0.30 -22.18
C GLY A 278 0.91 1.69 -22.47
N LEU A 279 0.10 2.72 -22.22
CA LEU A 279 0.53 4.12 -22.35
C LEU A 279 0.90 4.68 -20.97
N PRO A 280 1.85 5.62 -20.89
CA PRO A 280 2.19 6.27 -19.62
C PRO A 280 0.97 6.92 -18.92
N SER A 281 0.03 7.47 -19.69
CA SER A 281 -1.22 8.03 -19.17
C SER A 281 -2.13 7.00 -18.48
N ASP A 282 -2.08 5.74 -18.90
CA ASP A 282 -2.96 4.69 -18.36
C ASP A 282 -2.58 4.33 -16.93
N LEU A 283 -1.30 4.48 -16.55
CA LEU A 283 -0.84 4.24 -15.18
C LEU A 283 -1.59 5.08 -14.16
N LEU A 284 -1.96 6.32 -14.52
CA LEU A 284 -2.69 7.25 -13.63
C LEU A 284 -4.05 6.69 -13.17
N TRP A 285 -4.61 5.75 -13.92
CA TRP A 285 -5.90 5.14 -13.63
C TRP A 285 -5.77 3.71 -13.08
N GLN A 286 -4.68 3.02 -13.43
CA GLN A 286 -4.50 1.60 -13.11
C GLN A 286 -3.80 1.38 -11.76
N ARG A 287 -2.83 2.23 -11.39
CA ARG A 287 -2.03 2.05 -10.16
C ARG A 287 -2.77 2.50 -8.92
N PRO A 288 -2.94 1.60 -7.92
CA PRO A 288 -3.59 1.96 -6.66
C PRO A 288 -2.84 3.03 -5.86
N ASP A 289 -1.51 3.05 -5.87
CA ASP A 289 -0.71 4.07 -5.18
C ASP A 289 -0.94 5.48 -5.75
N LEU A 290 -1.09 5.62 -7.07
CA LEU A 290 -1.43 6.88 -7.72
C LEU A 290 -2.86 7.31 -7.41
N ARG A 291 -3.80 6.38 -7.36
CA ARG A 291 -5.19 6.65 -6.96
C ARG A 291 -5.28 7.04 -5.48
N ALA A 292 -4.49 6.41 -4.61
CA ALA A 292 -4.39 6.81 -3.21
C ALA A 292 -3.86 8.24 -3.05
N ALA A 293 -2.79 8.59 -3.77
CA ALA A 293 -2.22 9.93 -3.76
C ALA A 293 -3.21 10.98 -4.30
N GLU A 294 -3.96 10.67 -5.36
CA GLU A 294 -5.00 11.56 -5.87
C GLU A 294 -6.17 11.74 -4.89
N ALA A 295 -6.60 10.67 -4.21
CA ALA A 295 -7.63 10.74 -3.18
C ALA A 295 -7.19 11.63 -2.01
N SER A 296 -5.93 11.48 -1.55
CA SER A 296 -5.33 12.37 -0.55
C SER A 296 -5.35 13.82 -0.99
N LEU A 297 -4.99 14.10 -2.25
CA LEU A 297 -5.00 15.44 -2.80
C LEU A 297 -6.42 16.05 -2.84
N LYS A 298 -7.43 15.24 -3.20
CA LYS A 298 -8.85 15.64 -3.14
C LYS A 298 -9.29 15.98 -1.71
N SER A 299 -8.87 15.18 -0.72
CA SER A 299 -9.12 15.47 0.70
C SER A 299 -8.52 16.82 1.11
N LEU A 300 -7.25 17.07 0.78
CA LEU A 300 -6.56 18.33 1.07
C LEU A 300 -7.23 19.54 0.39
N ASN A 301 -7.72 19.39 -0.85
CA ASN A 301 -8.49 20.43 -1.54
C ASN A 301 -9.78 20.79 -0.79
N GLU A 302 -10.53 19.80 -0.32
CA GLU A 302 -11.73 20.05 0.49
C GLU A 302 -11.39 20.75 1.81
N LEU A 303 -10.27 20.40 2.46
CA LEU A 303 -9.81 21.06 3.69
C LEU A 303 -9.41 22.53 3.48
N VAL A 304 -8.95 22.93 2.30
CA VAL A 304 -8.77 24.34 1.94
C VAL A 304 -10.13 25.06 1.97
N GLY A 305 -11.18 24.43 1.45
CA GLY A 305 -12.54 24.97 1.52
C GLY A 305 -13.05 25.12 2.95
N VAL A 306 -12.82 24.12 3.81
CA VAL A 306 -13.11 24.18 5.25
C VAL A 306 -12.40 25.37 5.91
N ALA A 307 -11.10 25.55 5.63
CA ALA A 307 -10.33 26.64 6.19
C ALA A 307 -10.80 28.04 5.74
N LYS A 308 -11.28 28.16 4.48
CA LYS A 308 -11.94 29.38 3.98
C LYS A 308 -13.26 29.63 4.69
N ALA A 309 -14.10 28.60 4.84
CA ALA A 309 -15.40 28.71 5.50
C ALA A 309 -15.29 29.11 6.98
N ASN A 310 -14.25 28.67 7.69
CA ASN A 310 -13.97 29.04 9.09
C ASN A 310 -13.73 30.56 9.29
N ARG A 311 -13.51 31.32 8.24
CA ARG A 311 -13.34 32.79 8.28
C ARG A 311 -14.67 33.53 8.20
N LEU A 312 -15.75 32.85 7.94
CA LEU A 312 -17.09 33.40 7.76
C LEU A 312 -17.92 33.24 9.03
N PRO A 313 -19.07 33.96 9.15
CA PRO A 313 -19.91 33.84 10.32
C PRO A 313 -20.43 32.41 10.52
N THR A 314 -20.32 31.89 11.74
CA THR A 314 -20.93 30.63 12.14
C THR A 314 -22.36 30.88 12.64
N ILE A 315 -23.32 30.14 12.14
CA ILE A 315 -24.74 30.23 12.54
C ILE A 315 -25.06 28.94 13.33
N THR A 316 -25.44 29.14 14.61
CA THR A 316 -25.73 28.02 15.49
C THR A 316 -27.17 28.13 15.99
N LEU A 317 -27.93 27.05 15.90
CA LEU A 317 -29.25 26.90 16.52
C LEU A 317 -29.05 26.04 17.77
N THR A 318 -29.50 26.57 18.92
CA THR A 318 -29.49 25.81 20.18
C THR A 318 -30.86 25.85 20.80
N GLY A 319 -31.25 24.79 21.47
CA GLY A 319 -32.50 24.73 22.19
C GLY A 319 -32.42 23.76 23.36
N SER A 320 -33.32 23.92 24.30
CA SER A 320 -33.50 22.89 25.32
C SER A 320 -34.97 22.79 25.70
N TYR A 321 -35.39 21.61 26.09
CA TYR A 321 -36.71 21.32 26.64
C TYR A 321 -36.57 20.43 27.85
N GLY A 322 -37.32 20.72 28.95
CA GLY A 322 -37.24 19.91 30.15
C GLY A 322 -37.95 20.55 31.34
N TRP A 323 -37.43 20.28 32.52
CA TRP A 323 -38.01 20.73 33.79
C TRP A 323 -36.95 21.40 34.67
N SER A 324 -37.36 22.45 35.41
CA SER A 324 -36.52 23.13 36.39
C SER A 324 -37.36 23.45 37.64
N SER A 325 -36.86 23.10 38.83
CA SER A 325 -37.57 23.32 40.08
C SER A 325 -36.60 23.54 41.25
N ALA A 326 -37.04 24.29 42.27
CA ALA A 326 -36.30 24.42 43.54
C ALA A 326 -36.42 23.16 44.40
N ASP A 327 -37.46 22.32 44.20
CA ASP A 327 -37.71 21.09 44.96
C ASP A 327 -37.62 19.86 44.03
N LEU A 328 -36.78 18.90 44.37
CA LEU A 328 -36.62 17.69 43.55
C LEU A 328 -37.93 16.87 43.43
N ASN A 329 -38.78 16.83 44.45
CA ASN A 329 -40.06 16.12 44.44
C ASN A 329 -41.13 16.78 43.54
N LYS A 330 -40.91 18.01 43.08
CA LYS A 330 -41.81 18.72 42.20
C LYS A 330 -41.22 18.83 40.77
N LEU A 331 -39.99 18.36 40.53
CA LEU A 331 -39.28 18.59 39.28
C LEU A 331 -40.09 18.23 38.05
N LEU A 332 -40.67 17.06 37.98
CA LEU A 332 -41.39 16.55 36.80
C LEU A 332 -42.84 17.04 36.65
N ARG A 333 -43.27 18.04 37.45
CA ARG A 333 -44.60 18.63 37.29
C ARG A 333 -44.72 19.51 36.05
N THR A 334 -45.91 19.54 35.48
CA THR A 334 -46.18 20.31 34.23
C THR A 334 -45.90 21.81 34.40
N GLU A 335 -46.10 22.35 35.59
CA GLU A 335 -45.85 23.77 35.94
C GLU A 335 -44.36 24.14 35.93
N ASN A 336 -43.46 23.15 35.97
CA ASN A 336 -42.00 23.31 36.00
C ASN A 336 -41.35 23.07 34.62
N ILE A 337 -42.15 22.96 33.55
CA ILE A 337 -41.62 22.84 32.19
C ILE A 337 -40.91 24.12 31.80
N VAL A 338 -39.67 23.94 31.30
CA VAL A 338 -38.86 25.03 30.73
C VAL A 338 -38.42 24.67 29.34
N TRP A 339 -38.41 25.66 28.46
CA TRP A 339 -37.86 25.51 27.12
C TRP A 339 -37.21 26.79 26.64
N ASN A 340 -36.23 26.66 25.79
CA ASN A 340 -35.66 27.77 25.04
C ASN A 340 -35.31 27.34 23.60
N LEU A 341 -35.28 28.31 22.69
CA LEU A 341 -34.81 28.19 21.34
C LEU A 341 -34.05 29.46 20.98
N THR A 342 -32.77 29.31 20.62
CA THR A 342 -31.88 30.42 20.35
C THR A 342 -31.20 30.22 18.99
N ALA A 343 -31.19 31.25 18.16
CA ALA A 343 -30.37 31.33 16.96
C ALA A 343 -29.26 32.35 17.20
N GLY A 344 -28.03 31.92 17.08
CA GLY A 344 -26.86 32.77 17.28
C GLY A 344 -26.01 32.89 16.00
N ILE A 345 -25.46 34.06 15.75
CA ILE A 345 -24.49 34.31 14.68
C ILE A 345 -23.22 34.84 15.34
N VAL A 346 -22.08 34.19 15.07
CA VAL A 346 -20.78 34.61 15.59
C VAL A 346 -19.81 34.81 14.45
N GLN A 347 -19.29 36.04 14.33
CA GLN A 347 -18.24 36.39 13.37
C GLN A 347 -17.02 36.94 14.14
N PRO A 348 -15.86 36.28 14.12
CA PRO A 348 -14.62 36.84 14.63
C PRO A 348 -14.22 38.08 13.81
N VAL A 349 -14.18 39.26 14.44
CA VAL A 349 -13.79 40.52 13.79
C VAL A 349 -12.29 40.73 13.92
N PHE A 350 -11.74 40.39 15.06
CA PHE A 350 -10.29 40.47 15.33
C PHE A 350 -9.81 39.21 16.03
N ASP A 351 -8.86 38.52 15.42
CA ASP A 351 -8.26 37.27 15.93
C ASP A 351 -6.73 37.24 15.75
N ALA A 352 -6.12 38.41 15.63
CA ALA A 352 -4.68 38.59 15.37
C ALA A 352 -4.17 37.80 14.13
N GLY A 353 -5.06 37.55 13.17
CA GLY A 353 -4.72 36.86 11.92
C GLY A 353 -4.74 35.32 11.98
N ARG A 354 -5.19 34.72 13.08
CA ARG A 354 -5.21 33.27 13.31
C ARG A 354 -5.96 32.50 12.21
N LEU A 355 -7.17 32.93 11.84
CA LEU A 355 -7.97 32.27 10.80
C LEU A 355 -7.34 32.41 9.41
N LYS A 356 -6.75 33.57 9.09
CA LYS A 356 -6.02 33.78 7.85
C LYS A 356 -4.77 32.90 7.78
N ALA A 357 -4.03 32.76 8.88
CA ALA A 357 -2.88 31.85 8.98
C ALA A 357 -3.31 30.39 8.83
N GLY A 358 -4.44 30.00 9.42
CA GLY A 358 -5.03 28.66 9.25
C GLY A 358 -5.36 28.34 7.79
N GLN A 359 -5.95 29.29 7.04
CA GLN A 359 -6.20 29.12 5.60
C GLN A 359 -4.88 28.94 4.82
N ARG A 360 -3.88 29.81 5.05
CA ARG A 360 -2.58 29.70 4.39
C ARG A 360 -1.87 28.36 4.69
N ALA A 361 -2.03 27.86 5.91
CA ALA A 361 -1.50 26.55 6.27
C ALA A 361 -2.19 25.41 5.50
N ALA A 362 -3.52 25.49 5.31
CA ALA A 362 -4.26 24.51 4.50
C ALA A 362 -3.85 24.58 3.01
N GLU A 363 -3.71 25.80 2.45
CA GLU A 363 -3.21 26.00 1.08
C GLU A 363 -1.79 25.46 0.90
N ALA A 364 -0.90 25.67 1.85
CA ALA A 364 0.46 25.14 1.82
C ALA A 364 0.48 23.60 1.90
N ARG A 365 -0.39 22.97 2.71
CA ARG A 365 -0.54 21.50 2.75
C ARG A 365 -1.05 20.95 1.42
N TYR A 366 -2.00 21.63 0.78
CA TYR A 366 -2.44 21.26 -0.56
C TYR A 366 -1.29 21.29 -1.57
N GLN A 367 -0.44 22.34 -1.54
CA GLN A 367 0.75 22.43 -2.40
C GLN A 367 1.76 21.32 -2.12
N GLN A 368 1.96 20.94 -0.85
CA GLN A 368 2.76 19.76 -0.48
C GLN A 368 2.18 18.49 -1.10
N GLY A 369 0.87 18.30 -0.98
CA GLY A 369 0.18 17.16 -1.60
C GLY A 369 0.31 17.11 -3.13
N VAL A 370 0.26 18.28 -3.82
CA VAL A 370 0.52 18.36 -5.27
C VAL A 370 1.94 17.89 -5.59
N THR A 371 2.93 18.33 -4.83
CA THR A 371 4.33 17.93 -5.05
C THR A 371 4.53 16.43 -4.82
N GLU A 372 3.92 15.88 -3.78
CA GLU A 372 3.96 14.46 -3.46
C GLU A 372 3.28 13.62 -4.55
N TYR A 373 2.12 14.05 -5.05
CA TYR A 373 1.43 13.40 -6.17
C TYR A 373 2.31 13.37 -7.43
N VAL A 374 2.89 14.50 -7.83
CA VAL A 374 3.79 14.59 -9.00
C VAL A 374 5.01 13.67 -8.82
N GLN A 375 5.62 13.65 -7.63
CA GLN A 375 6.75 12.75 -7.35
C GLN A 375 6.35 11.29 -7.48
N THR A 376 5.18 10.90 -6.91
CA THR A 376 4.67 9.52 -7.00
C THR A 376 4.44 9.10 -8.47
N VAL A 377 3.94 10.01 -9.31
CA VAL A 377 3.78 9.76 -10.76
C VAL A 377 5.13 9.57 -11.44
N LEU A 378 6.13 10.41 -11.13
CA LEU A 378 7.49 10.27 -11.71
C LEU A 378 8.14 8.95 -11.29
N ASP A 379 8.01 8.56 -10.03
CA ASP A 379 8.52 7.29 -9.51
C ASP A 379 7.85 6.10 -10.22
N ALA A 380 6.55 6.19 -10.47
CA ALA A 380 5.82 5.17 -11.22
C ALA A 380 6.32 5.03 -12.66
N PHE A 381 6.54 6.13 -13.38
CA PHE A 381 7.12 6.09 -14.72
C PHE A 381 8.54 5.53 -14.72
N SER A 382 9.37 5.96 -13.77
CA SER A 382 10.73 5.45 -13.61
C SER A 382 10.76 3.95 -13.32
N GLU A 383 9.80 3.44 -12.54
CA GLU A 383 9.69 2.00 -12.23
C GLU A 383 9.38 1.18 -13.48
N VAL A 384 8.45 1.63 -14.34
CA VAL A 384 8.13 0.95 -15.59
C VAL A 384 9.32 0.99 -16.55
N GLU A 385 9.91 2.16 -16.83
CA GLU A 385 11.07 2.29 -17.72
C GLU A 385 12.24 1.41 -17.28
N ARG A 386 12.54 1.43 -15.97
CA ARG A 386 13.62 0.61 -15.40
C ARG A 386 13.36 -0.88 -15.58
N THR A 387 12.12 -1.33 -15.40
CA THR A 387 11.80 -2.75 -15.55
C THR A 387 11.83 -3.20 -17.00
N LEU A 388 11.44 -2.35 -17.95
CA LEU A 388 11.52 -2.61 -19.40
C LEU A 388 12.97 -2.70 -19.85
N LEU A 389 13.81 -1.71 -19.51
CA LEU A 389 15.25 -1.71 -19.80
C LEU A 389 15.93 -2.95 -19.20
N THR A 390 15.65 -3.26 -17.94
CA THR A 390 16.23 -4.41 -17.24
C THR A 390 15.86 -5.71 -17.94
N ARG A 391 14.61 -5.85 -18.40
CA ARG A 391 14.14 -7.02 -19.14
C ARG A 391 14.95 -7.25 -20.40
N GLU A 392 15.15 -6.24 -21.22
CA GLU A 392 15.89 -6.33 -22.47
C GLU A 392 17.32 -6.80 -22.21
N LEU A 393 18.02 -6.13 -21.29
CA LEU A 393 19.42 -6.45 -20.98
C LEU A 393 19.58 -7.84 -20.32
N GLN A 394 18.63 -8.29 -19.51
CA GLN A 394 18.66 -9.62 -18.92
C GLN A 394 18.42 -10.74 -19.93
N LEU A 395 17.57 -10.54 -20.94
CA LEU A 395 17.36 -11.50 -22.02
C LEU A 395 18.60 -11.63 -22.91
N ASP A 396 19.29 -10.51 -23.23
CA ASP A 396 20.56 -10.53 -23.94
C ASP A 396 21.64 -11.26 -23.10
N ARG A 397 21.74 -10.92 -21.81
CA ARG A 397 22.65 -11.61 -20.89
C ARG A 397 22.40 -13.12 -20.86
N ARG A 398 21.14 -13.55 -20.76
CA ARG A 398 20.79 -14.96 -20.79
C ARG A 398 21.29 -15.67 -22.06
N THR A 399 21.12 -15.04 -23.20
CA THR A 399 21.58 -15.58 -24.48
C THR A 399 23.10 -15.78 -24.47
N ARG A 400 23.87 -14.87 -23.87
CA ARG A 400 25.33 -14.94 -23.73
C ARG A 400 25.74 -16.02 -22.72
N GLU A 401 25.03 -16.15 -21.58
CA GLU A 401 25.27 -17.19 -20.58
C GLU A 401 25.02 -18.60 -21.14
N LEU A 402 23.99 -18.79 -21.96
CA LEU A 402 23.75 -20.06 -22.63
C LEU A 402 24.91 -20.45 -23.56
N ARG A 403 25.41 -19.49 -24.34
CA ARG A 403 26.61 -19.74 -25.17
C ARG A 403 27.83 -20.05 -24.33
N PHE A 404 28.05 -19.29 -23.25
CA PHE A 404 29.18 -19.56 -22.31
C PHE A 404 29.08 -20.96 -21.70
N LEU A 405 27.89 -21.38 -21.26
CA LEU A 405 27.67 -22.72 -20.72
C LEU A 405 27.93 -23.81 -21.76
N GLU A 406 27.51 -23.62 -23.02
CA GLU A 406 27.76 -24.56 -24.11
C GLU A 406 29.29 -24.76 -24.34
N GLU A 407 30.03 -23.65 -24.43
CA GLU A 407 31.50 -23.67 -24.61
C GLU A 407 32.21 -24.25 -23.38
N ALA A 408 31.76 -23.96 -22.17
CA ALA A 408 32.30 -24.53 -20.94
C ALA A 408 32.12 -26.07 -20.89
N ARG A 409 30.95 -26.57 -21.28
CA ARG A 409 30.68 -28.02 -21.41
C ARG A 409 31.54 -28.68 -22.49
N ALA A 410 31.71 -28.01 -23.62
CA ALA A 410 32.58 -28.52 -24.69
C ALA A 410 34.04 -28.56 -24.25
N THR A 411 34.50 -27.49 -23.59
CA THR A 411 35.87 -27.40 -23.05
C THR A 411 36.18 -28.52 -22.04
N GLN A 412 35.23 -28.77 -21.10
CA GLN A 412 35.36 -29.85 -20.14
C GLN A 412 35.53 -31.21 -20.84
N ARG A 413 34.65 -31.54 -21.78
CA ARG A 413 34.73 -32.81 -22.52
C ARG A 413 36.04 -32.97 -23.24
N VAL A 414 36.59 -31.92 -23.86
CA VAL A 414 37.89 -31.94 -24.54
C VAL A 414 39.04 -32.09 -23.54
N ALA A 415 39.02 -31.36 -22.44
CA ALA A 415 40.07 -31.43 -21.40
C ALA A 415 40.13 -32.82 -20.77
N GLU A 416 38.99 -33.43 -20.42
CA GLU A 416 38.94 -34.80 -19.87
C GLU A 416 39.49 -35.85 -20.85
N ASN A 417 39.07 -35.80 -22.12
CA ASN A 417 39.56 -36.70 -23.15
C ASN A 417 41.04 -36.57 -23.42
N ARG A 418 41.58 -35.34 -23.43
CA ARG A 418 43.01 -35.09 -23.61
C ARG A 418 43.85 -35.51 -22.41
N TYR A 419 43.33 -35.30 -21.18
CA TYR A 419 44.00 -35.74 -19.95
C TYR A 419 44.14 -37.28 -19.86
N ILE A 420 43.06 -37.99 -20.22
CA ILE A 420 43.11 -39.48 -20.29
C ILE A 420 44.24 -39.96 -21.21
N ARG A 421 44.49 -39.24 -22.33
CA ARG A 421 45.54 -39.51 -23.31
C ARG A 421 46.90 -38.94 -22.91
N GLY A 422 47.02 -38.25 -21.78
CA GLY A 422 48.29 -37.65 -21.32
C GLY A 422 48.72 -36.38 -22.07
N LEU A 423 47.80 -35.70 -22.79
CA LEU A 423 48.09 -34.54 -23.66
C LEU A 423 47.92 -33.19 -22.95
N VAL A 424 47.33 -33.16 -21.75
CA VAL A 424 47.16 -31.98 -20.90
C VAL A 424 47.36 -32.39 -19.43
N ILE A 425 47.63 -31.40 -18.56
CA ILE A 425 47.79 -31.61 -17.12
C ILE A 425 46.40 -31.65 -16.42
N TYR A 426 46.37 -32.25 -15.23
CA TYR A 426 45.11 -32.39 -14.47
C TYR A 426 44.47 -31.04 -14.10
N LEU A 427 45.27 -30.00 -13.90
CA LEU A 427 44.78 -28.65 -13.62
C LEU A 427 43.85 -28.11 -14.70
N ASP A 428 44.11 -28.45 -15.99
CA ASP A 428 43.23 -28.04 -17.10
C ASP A 428 41.83 -28.65 -16.99
N VAL A 429 41.77 -29.93 -16.58
CA VAL A 429 40.49 -30.61 -16.31
C VAL A 429 39.74 -29.97 -15.15
N LEU A 430 40.42 -29.70 -14.04
CA LEU A 430 39.83 -29.04 -12.87
C LEU A 430 39.27 -27.67 -13.21
N ASN A 431 40.04 -26.84 -13.93
CA ASN A 431 39.60 -25.51 -14.33
C ASN A 431 38.36 -25.60 -15.25
N ALA A 432 38.33 -26.51 -16.19
CA ALA A 432 37.20 -26.73 -17.08
C ALA A 432 35.93 -27.18 -16.31
N GLN A 433 36.08 -28.09 -15.33
CA GLN A 433 34.99 -28.53 -14.48
C GLN A 433 34.47 -27.40 -13.61
N ILE A 434 35.31 -26.61 -12.95
CA ILE A 434 34.92 -25.45 -12.12
C ILE A 434 34.16 -24.43 -13.00
N THR A 435 34.71 -24.10 -14.18
CA THR A 435 34.08 -23.11 -15.09
C THR A 435 32.71 -23.57 -15.55
N ARG A 436 32.51 -24.86 -15.86
CA ARG A 436 31.18 -25.38 -16.21
C ARG A 436 30.19 -25.21 -15.08
N PHE A 437 30.54 -25.60 -13.85
CA PHE A 437 29.60 -25.46 -12.70
C PHE A 437 29.31 -24.02 -12.38
N GLN A 438 30.30 -23.11 -12.51
CA GLN A 438 30.06 -21.67 -12.39
C GLN A 438 29.09 -21.12 -13.45
N ALA A 439 29.22 -21.59 -14.70
CA ALA A 439 28.32 -21.22 -15.78
C ALA A 439 26.88 -21.74 -15.54
N GLU A 440 26.74 -22.98 -15.04
CA GLU A 440 25.44 -23.54 -14.66
C GLU A 440 24.76 -22.73 -13.52
N ASP A 441 25.51 -22.39 -12.47
CA ASP A 441 25.04 -21.58 -11.35
C ASP A 441 24.66 -20.15 -11.79
N SER A 442 25.51 -19.52 -12.62
CA SER A 442 25.25 -18.18 -13.18
C SER A 442 23.97 -18.14 -14.03
N LEU A 443 23.71 -19.16 -14.83
CA LEU A 443 22.50 -19.25 -15.63
C LEU A 443 21.24 -19.26 -14.74
N VAL A 444 21.24 -20.03 -13.64
CA VAL A 444 20.12 -20.05 -12.67
C VAL A 444 19.85 -18.67 -12.10
N LEU A 445 20.89 -17.92 -11.75
CA LEU A 445 20.77 -16.56 -11.23
C LEU A 445 20.22 -15.57 -12.26
N VAL A 446 20.60 -15.73 -13.53
CA VAL A 446 20.04 -14.91 -14.62
C VAL A 446 18.56 -15.23 -14.86
N ASP A 447 18.19 -16.51 -14.85
CA ASP A 447 16.80 -16.95 -14.99
C ASP A 447 15.93 -16.41 -13.85
N LEU A 448 16.40 -16.48 -12.60
CA LEU A 448 15.74 -15.86 -11.44
C LEU A 448 15.58 -14.35 -11.61
N ALA A 449 16.62 -13.67 -12.09
CA ALA A 449 16.57 -12.22 -12.29
C ALA A 449 15.52 -11.83 -13.34
N ILE A 450 15.38 -12.61 -14.41
CA ILE A 450 14.34 -12.40 -15.44
C ILE A 450 12.94 -12.58 -14.85
N TYR A 451 12.72 -13.62 -14.07
CA TYR A 451 11.43 -13.87 -13.42
C TYR A 451 11.07 -12.79 -12.39
N ARG A 452 12.02 -12.38 -11.53
CA ARG A 452 11.82 -11.28 -10.59
C ARG A 452 11.51 -9.97 -11.30
N ASN A 453 12.19 -9.69 -12.40
CA ASN A 453 11.89 -8.51 -13.22
C ASN A 453 10.48 -8.58 -13.85
N ARG A 454 10.01 -9.78 -14.20
CA ARG A 454 8.63 -9.99 -14.66
C ARG A 454 7.60 -9.64 -13.58
N VAL A 455 7.83 -10.08 -12.34
CA VAL A 455 7.01 -9.72 -11.18
C VAL A 455 7.02 -8.20 -10.95
N ALA A 456 8.21 -7.59 -10.98
CA ALA A 456 8.37 -6.15 -10.82
C ALA A 456 7.62 -5.36 -11.92
N LEU A 457 7.65 -5.81 -13.18
CA LEU A 457 6.94 -5.17 -14.28
C LEU A 457 5.41 -5.23 -14.07
N HIS A 458 4.84 -6.37 -13.68
CA HIS A 458 3.41 -6.45 -13.38
C HIS A 458 2.99 -5.52 -12.24
N ARG A 459 3.80 -5.45 -11.18
CA ARG A 459 3.57 -4.50 -10.08
C ARG A 459 3.64 -3.06 -10.57
N ALA A 460 4.65 -2.71 -11.37
CA ALA A 460 4.83 -1.36 -11.90
C ALA A 460 3.68 -0.91 -12.81
N LEU A 461 3.04 -1.85 -13.50
CA LEU A 461 1.87 -1.60 -14.35
C LEU A 461 0.54 -1.56 -13.59
N GLY A 462 0.55 -1.73 -12.26
CA GLY A 462 -0.65 -1.67 -11.43
C GLY A 462 -1.27 -3.03 -11.08
N GLY A 463 -0.69 -4.16 -11.51
CA GLY A 463 -1.02 -5.50 -11.03
C GLY A 463 -2.42 -6.02 -11.30
N GLY A 464 -3.15 -5.51 -12.31
CA GLY A 464 -4.43 -6.09 -12.74
C GLY A 464 -5.61 -5.93 -11.79
N TRP A 465 -5.55 -5.00 -10.85
CA TRP A 465 -6.71 -4.63 -10.05
C TRP A 465 -7.66 -3.80 -10.92
N GLY A 466 -8.81 -4.38 -11.29
CA GLY A 466 -9.86 -3.72 -12.05
C GLY A 466 -10.32 -2.40 -11.44
N GLU A 467 -11.26 -1.70 -12.12
CA GLU A 467 -11.88 -0.51 -11.53
C GLU A 467 -12.41 -0.83 -10.13
N PRO A 468 -12.18 0.08 -9.14
CA PRO A 468 -12.68 -0.14 -7.79
C PRO A 468 -14.20 -0.32 -7.85
N GLU A 469 -14.70 -1.40 -7.27
CA GLU A 469 -16.14 -1.49 -7.00
C GLU A 469 -16.56 -0.25 -6.22
N PRO A 470 -17.70 0.38 -6.57
CA PRO A 470 -18.21 1.51 -5.82
C PRO A 470 -18.28 1.13 -4.34
N ILE A 471 -17.64 1.92 -3.48
CA ILE A 471 -17.72 1.71 -2.03
C ILE A 471 -19.17 2.01 -1.64
N GLU A 472 -20.02 0.98 -1.58
CA GLU A 472 -21.30 1.11 -0.90
C GLU A 472 -21.00 1.33 0.59
N ILE A 473 -21.19 2.56 1.04
CA ILE A 473 -21.49 2.74 2.45
C ILE A 473 -22.92 2.22 2.59
N LYS A 474 -23.07 0.94 2.95
CA LYS A 474 -24.31 0.51 3.55
C LYS A 474 -24.52 1.48 4.70
N ASP A 475 -25.56 2.26 4.63
CA ASP A 475 -26.15 2.96 5.76
C ASP A 475 -26.66 1.81 6.67
N ASP A 476 -25.70 1.07 7.26
CA ASP A 476 -25.97 0.17 8.36
C ASP A 476 -26.49 1.13 9.41
N GLY A 477 -27.83 1.21 9.45
CA GLY A 477 -28.55 2.15 10.30
C GLY A 477 -28.03 2.07 11.73
N VAL A 478 -26.94 2.79 11.97
CA VAL A 478 -26.43 3.05 13.32
C VAL A 478 -27.36 4.11 13.94
N PHE A 479 -28.65 3.83 13.91
CA PHE A 479 -29.58 4.29 14.89
C PHE A 479 -29.87 3.08 15.77
N PHE A 480 -29.17 3.04 16.92
CA PHE A 480 -29.43 2.13 18.04
C PHE A 480 -29.13 0.64 17.84
N ASP A 481 -27.85 0.26 17.76
CA ASP A 481 -27.41 -0.98 18.35
C ASP A 481 -26.68 -0.69 19.67
N PHE A 482 -27.45 -0.66 20.73
CA PHE A 482 -26.97 -0.82 22.09
C PHE A 482 -26.92 -2.33 22.39
N ASN A 483 -25.79 -3.00 22.04
CA ASN A 483 -25.41 -4.28 22.63
C ASN A 483 -23.99 -4.19 23.18
#